data_cf31d67562ae3bb5a742fb8a7c78c3aa
#
_entry.id   cf31d67562ae3bb5a742fb8a7c78c3aa
#
_cell.length_a   1.000
_cell.length_b   1.000
_cell.length_c   1.000
_cell.angle_alpha   90.00
_cell.angle_beta   90.00
_cell.angle_gamma   90.00
#
_symmetry.space_group_name_H-M   'P 1'
#
loop_
_entity.id
_entity.type
_entity.pdbx_description
1 polymer ?
#
loop_
_entity_poly.entity_id
_entity_poly.type
_entity_poly.pdbx_seq_one_letter_code
_entity_poly.pdbx_strand_id
1 'polypeptide(L)'
;MDKTALLQRTVTRRNLIEGGIAAGALVALGGTVKAFAGEGDLLRPPGAQDEQSLLSLCIRCDRCRSACPTNAIGVGHLSDGIVNARVPVMDFRSGFCDMCGGDFKCLAACPVAAIKPFDEHVDKIGMAAIDEDVCQLFGVSAHCNAPCIDSCTYGALSLDGNGRLHLDESACNGCGACENACPASSYGSYDATGRRGINVEPWKGGRA
;
A
#
# COMPACT_ATOMS: atom_id res chain seq x y z
N MET A 1 -15.95 -5.14 -48.94
CA MET A 1 -15.08 -4.03 -48.58
C MET A 1 -13.65 -4.54 -48.66
N ASP A 2 -12.94 -4.04 -49.66
CA ASP A 2 -11.66 -4.58 -50.11
C ASP A 2 -10.53 -4.22 -49.17
N LYS A 3 -9.92 -5.23 -48.51
CA LYS A 3 -8.81 -5.07 -47.55
C LYS A 3 -7.50 -4.62 -48.21
N THR A 4 -7.43 -4.61 -49.52
CA THR A 4 -6.25 -4.24 -50.31
C THR A 4 -6.13 -2.73 -50.54
N ALA A 5 -7.19 -1.97 -50.38
CA ALA A 5 -7.20 -0.50 -50.58
C ALA A 5 -6.54 0.29 -49.40
N LEU A 6 -6.38 -0.32 -48.22
CA LEU A 6 -5.77 0.30 -47.07
C LEU A 6 -4.23 0.29 -47.06
N LEU A 7 -3.61 -0.58 -47.85
CA LEU A 7 -2.16 -0.76 -47.94
C LEU A 7 -1.45 0.13 -48.97
N GLN A 8 -2.20 0.85 -49.83
CA GLN A 8 -1.65 1.70 -50.89
C GLN A 8 -1.67 3.22 -50.54
N ARG A 9 -1.82 3.63 -49.29
CA ARG A 9 -1.59 5.01 -48.94
C ARG A 9 -0.10 5.31 -49.03
N THR A 10 0.29 6.03 -50.08
CA THR A 10 1.65 6.58 -50.22
C THR A 10 1.97 7.45 -49.03
N VAL A 11 2.90 6.99 -48.20
CA VAL A 11 3.38 7.75 -47.02
C VAL A 11 4.21 8.91 -47.54
N THR A 12 3.65 10.12 -47.51
CA THR A 12 4.36 11.33 -47.88
C THR A 12 5.27 11.75 -46.71
N ARG A 13 6.36 12.49 -47.02
CA ARG A 13 7.28 13.04 -45.97
C ARG A 13 6.51 13.83 -44.92
N ARG A 14 5.48 14.55 -45.31
CA ARG A 14 4.62 15.32 -44.39
C ARG A 14 3.86 14.42 -43.41
N ASN A 15 3.26 13.33 -43.89
CA ASN A 15 2.56 12.37 -43.03
C ASN A 15 3.51 11.66 -42.05
N LEU A 16 4.77 11.44 -42.43
CA LEU A 16 5.80 10.89 -41.53
C LEU A 16 6.18 11.89 -40.42
N ILE A 17 6.30 13.18 -40.74
CA ILE A 17 6.63 14.23 -39.77
C ILE A 17 5.44 14.43 -38.82
N GLU A 18 4.21 14.55 -39.35
CA GLU A 18 2.99 14.70 -38.54
C GLU A 18 2.77 13.49 -37.63
N GLY A 19 2.97 12.27 -38.14
CA GLY A 19 2.90 11.03 -37.34
C GLY A 19 3.99 10.94 -36.26
N GLY A 20 5.19 11.37 -36.59
CA GLY A 20 6.31 11.43 -35.64
C GLY A 20 6.09 12.45 -34.51
N ILE A 21 5.54 13.63 -34.84
CA ILE A 21 5.18 14.63 -33.84
C ILE A 21 4.06 14.12 -32.93
N ALA A 22 3.01 13.49 -33.50
CA ALA A 22 1.91 12.93 -32.74
C ALA A 22 2.37 11.78 -31.81
N ALA A 23 3.23 10.88 -32.30
CA ALA A 23 3.81 9.81 -31.49
C ALA A 23 4.72 10.38 -30.38
N GLY A 24 5.55 11.37 -30.69
CA GLY A 24 6.39 12.05 -29.71
C GLY A 24 5.57 12.74 -28.61
N ALA A 25 4.47 13.41 -28.99
CA ALA A 25 3.54 14.02 -28.05
C ALA A 25 2.86 12.99 -27.14
N LEU A 26 2.45 11.84 -27.68
CA LEU A 26 1.85 10.76 -26.90
C LEU A 26 2.85 10.14 -25.92
N VAL A 27 4.11 9.94 -26.33
CA VAL A 27 5.17 9.46 -25.46
C VAL A 27 5.49 10.47 -24.34
N ALA A 28 5.56 11.77 -24.71
CA ALA A 28 5.81 12.83 -23.72
C ALA A 28 4.63 12.92 -22.71
N LEU A 29 3.37 12.87 -23.18
CA LEU A 29 2.19 12.84 -22.31
C LEU A 29 2.15 11.58 -21.45
N GLY A 30 2.43 10.40 -22.00
CA GLY A 30 2.50 9.15 -21.26
C GLY A 30 3.60 9.14 -20.20
N GLY A 31 4.78 9.71 -20.52
CA GLY A 31 5.88 9.88 -19.57
C GLY A 31 5.53 10.83 -18.43
N THR A 32 4.84 11.94 -18.73
CA THR A 32 4.38 12.87 -17.68
C THR A 32 3.31 12.24 -16.79
N VAL A 33 2.34 11.50 -17.36
CA VAL A 33 1.31 10.80 -16.56
C VAL A 33 1.96 9.81 -15.58
N LYS A 34 2.98 9.06 -16.01
CA LYS A 34 3.71 8.12 -15.15
C LYS A 34 4.48 8.84 -14.03
N ALA A 35 5.10 9.98 -14.34
CA ALA A 35 5.77 10.80 -13.32
C ALA A 35 4.80 11.41 -12.29
N PHE A 36 3.55 11.67 -12.67
CA PHE A 36 2.51 12.18 -11.77
C PHE A 36 1.74 11.09 -11.02
N ALA A 37 1.79 9.84 -11.46
CA ALA A 37 1.10 8.72 -10.82
C ALA A 37 1.72 8.30 -9.48
N GLY A 38 2.95 8.69 -9.20
CA GLY A 38 3.72 8.23 -8.04
C GLY A 38 4.26 6.81 -8.24
N GLU A 39 5.42 6.53 -7.68
CA GLU A 39 5.99 5.17 -7.63
C GLU A 39 5.70 4.58 -6.26
N GLY A 40 4.84 3.57 -6.20
CA GLY A 40 4.63 2.77 -5.00
C GLY A 40 3.19 2.28 -4.85
N ASP A 41 3.09 1.01 -4.53
CA ASP A 41 1.83 0.43 -4.08
C ASP A 41 1.57 0.95 -2.66
N LEU A 42 0.50 1.70 -2.46
CA LEU A 42 0.12 2.24 -1.16
C LEU A 42 -0.76 1.25 -0.41
N LEU A 43 -0.51 1.12 0.90
CA LEU A 43 -1.39 0.34 1.77
C LEU A 43 -2.74 1.05 1.91
N ARG A 44 -3.81 0.32 1.59
CA ARG A 44 -5.18 0.84 1.63
C ARG A 44 -5.95 0.30 2.84
N PRO A 45 -6.95 1.04 3.34
CA PRO A 45 -7.83 0.54 4.40
C PRO A 45 -8.52 -0.77 4.04
N PRO A 46 -8.96 -1.57 5.03
CA PRO A 46 -9.72 -2.80 4.78
C PRO A 46 -10.87 -2.57 3.81
N GLY A 47 -10.97 -3.38 2.78
CA GLY A 47 -11.98 -3.28 1.72
C GLY A 47 -11.67 -2.26 0.61
N ALA A 48 -10.51 -1.62 0.64
CA ALA A 48 -10.07 -0.64 -0.37
C ALA A 48 -8.84 -1.10 -1.17
N GLN A 49 -8.55 -2.41 -1.21
CA GLN A 49 -7.39 -2.99 -1.90
C GLN A 49 -7.50 -2.94 -3.42
N ASP A 50 -8.71 -2.83 -3.97
CA ASP A 50 -8.92 -2.57 -5.40
C ASP A 50 -8.66 -1.09 -5.69
N GLU A 51 -7.41 -0.77 -6.01
CA GLU A 51 -6.91 0.59 -6.25
C GLU A 51 -7.73 1.33 -7.31
N GLN A 52 -8.06 0.66 -8.41
CA GLN A 52 -8.81 1.27 -9.50
C GLN A 52 -10.22 1.65 -9.06
N SER A 53 -10.90 0.78 -8.33
CA SER A 53 -12.22 1.04 -7.77
C SER A 53 -12.17 2.16 -6.74
N LEU A 54 -11.18 2.13 -5.83
CA LEU A 54 -10.99 3.17 -4.82
C LEU A 54 -10.78 4.55 -5.46
N LEU A 55 -9.85 4.67 -6.39
CA LEU A 55 -9.50 5.95 -7.02
C LEU A 55 -10.64 6.52 -7.84
N SER A 56 -11.48 5.67 -8.45
CA SER A 56 -12.63 6.10 -9.26
C SER A 56 -13.83 6.58 -8.43
N LEU A 57 -14.03 6.02 -7.24
CA LEU A 57 -15.20 6.30 -6.40
C LEU A 57 -14.89 7.27 -5.25
N CYS A 58 -13.66 7.32 -4.74
CA CYS A 58 -13.31 8.08 -3.55
C CYS A 58 -13.40 9.59 -3.79
N ILE A 59 -14.29 10.26 -3.08
CA ILE A 59 -14.45 11.71 -3.09
C ILE A 59 -13.54 12.46 -2.11
N ARG A 60 -12.60 11.77 -1.47
CA ARG A 60 -11.58 12.34 -0.55
C ARG A 60 -12.17 13.13 0.62
N CYS A 61 -13.29 12.66 1.18
CA CYS A 61 -14.05 13.34 2.23
C CYS A 61 -13.53 13.14 3.66
N ASP A 62 -12.48 12.34 3.85
CA ASP A 62 -11.84 12.02 5.15
C ASP A 62 -12.74 11.31 6.21
N ARG A 63 -13.96 10.90 5.87
CA ARG A 63 -14.85 10.24 6.83
C ARG A 63 -14.31 8.92 7.38
N CYS A 64 -13.68 8.10 6.53
CA CYS A 64 -13.08 6.84 6.95
C CYS A 64 -11.95 7.07 7.96
N ARG A 65 -11.13 8.10 7.75
CA ARG A 65 -10.08 8.51 8.69
C ARG A 65 -10.67 8.96 10.02
N SER A 66 -11.66 9.84 9.99
CA SER A 66 -12.30 10.38 11.20
C SER A 66 -13.07 9.32 11.99
N ALA A 67 -13.56 8.26 11.33
CA ALA A 67 -14.26 7.16 11.97
C ALA A 67 -13.32 6.09 12.56
N CYS A 68 -12.03 6.09 12.21
CA CYS A 68 -11.07 5.11 12.68
C CYS A 68 -10.73 5.33 14.17
N PRO A 69 -11.06 4.37 15.06
CA PRO A 69 -10.85 4.55 16.50
C PRO A 69 -9.38 4.50 16.89
N THR A 70 -8.55 3.82 16.10
CA THR A 70 -7.12 3.62 16.37
C THR A 70 -6.22 4.57 15.60
N ASN A 71 -6.78 5.50 14.82
CA ASN A 71 -6.04 6.43 13.96
C ASN A 71 -5.11 5.77 12.94
N ALA A 72 -5.39 4.52 12.55
CA ALA A 72 -4.57 3.78 11.60
C ALA A 72 -4.72 4.28 10.15
N ILE A 73 -5.69 5.16 9.85
CA ILE A 73 -5.93 5.68 8.51
C ILE A 73 -5.39 7.10 8.41
N GLY A 74 -4.41 7.28 7.55
CA GLY A 74 -3.88 8.55 7.08
C GLY A 74 -4.44 8.94 5.72
N VAL A 75 -3.82 9.91 5.08
CA VAL A 75 -4.12 10.35 3.71
C VAL A 75 -2.85 10.37 2.88
N GLY A 76 -2.95 10.00 1.62
CA GLY A 76 -1.85 10.10 0.68
C GLY A 76 -1.36 11.53 0.50
N HIS A 77 -0.05 11.70 0.41
CA HIS A 77 0.63 12.96 0.19
C HIS A 77 0.84 13.21 -1.31
N LEU A 78 1.24 14.43 -1.67
CA LEU A 78 1.61 14.75 -3.07
C LEU A 78 2.86 13.99 -3.54
N SER A 79 3.74 13.59 -2.61
CA SER A 79 4.89 12.71 -2.87
C SER A 79 4.49 11.33 -3.37
N ASP A 80 3.30 10.86 -2.97
CA ASP A 80 2.76 9.56 -3.36
C ASP A 80 2.07 9.61 -4.73
N GLY A 81 2.14 10.77 -5.40
CA GLY A 81 1.50 11.07 -6.67
C GLY A 81 0.22 11.90 -6.52
N ILE A 82 -0.04 12.74 -7.53
CA ILE A 82 -1.20 13.65 -7.52
C ILE A 82 -2.52 12.86 -7.44
N VAL A 83 -2.60 11.71 -8.08
CA VAL A 83 -3.79 10.86 -8.10
C VAL A 83 -4.10 10.33 -6.69
N ASN A 84 -3.07 10.05 -5.91
CA ASN A 84 -3.17 9.51 -4.55
C ASN A 84 -3.36 10.58 -3.47
N ALA A 85 -3.16 11.85 -3.82
CA ALA A 85 -3.30 12.95 -2.88
C ALA A 85 -4.67 12.94 -2.20
N ARG A 86 -4.68 12.93 -0.86
CA ARG A 86 -5.85 12.85 0.01
C ARG A 86 -6.72 11.58 -0.11
N VAL A 87 -6.28 10.57 -0.85
CA VAL A 87 -6.91 9.23 -0.82
C VAL A 87 -6.48 8.52 0.46
N PRO A 88 -7.37 7.75 1.14
CA PRO A 88 -7.02 7.10 2.40
C PRO A 88 -5.89 6.06 2.20
N VAL A 89 -4.94 6.08 3.11
CA VAL A 89 -3.81 5.14 3.21
C VAL A 89 -3.71 4.63 4.64
N MET A 90 -3.13 3.46 4.84
CA MET A 90 -2.79 3.00 6.18
C MET A 90 -1.52 3.72 6.66
N ASP A 91 -1.55 4.21 7.90
CA ASP A 91 -0.42 4.82 8.60
C ASP A 91 -0.19 4.11 9.93
N PHE A 92 0.62 3.07 9.89
CA PHE A 92 0.94 2.25 11.06
C PHE A 92 1.92 2.91 12.04
N ARG A 93 2.30 4.14 11.79
CA ARG A 93 3.03 4.96 12.77
C ARG A 93 2.10 5.64 13.75
N SER A 94 0.94 6.05 13.25
CA SER A 94 -0.09 6.71 14.05
C SER A 94 -0.97 5.73 14.82
N GLY A 95 -1.11 4.48 14.32
CA GLY A 95 -1.92 3.44 14.94
C GLY A 95 -1.89 2.14 14.13
N PHE A 96 -2.69 1.18 14.49
CA PHE A 96 -2.84 -0.10 13.78
C PHE A 96 -4.31 -0.44 13.58
N CYS A 97 -4.63 -1.32 12.65
CA CYS A 97 -6.01 -1.72 12.39
C CYS A 97 -6.43 -2.82 13.37
N ASP A 98 -7.39 -2.51 14.25
CA ASP A 98 -7.99 -3.46 15.19
C ASP A 98 -9.20 -4.22 14.60
N MET A 99 -9.42 -4.10 13.28
CA MET A 99 -10.57 -4.62 12.53
C MET A 99 -11.92 -4.17 13.10
N CYS A 100 -11.92 -3.28 14.09
CA CYS A 100 -13.12 -2.78 14.82
C CYS A 100 -14.02 -3.90 15.36
N GLY A 101 -13.44 -5.08 15.66
CA GLY A 101 -14.21 -6.27 16.06
C GLY A 101 -15.14 -6.81 14.96
N GLY A 102 -14.80 -6.59 13.70
CA GLY A 102 -15.60 -7.00 12.53
C GLY A 102 -16.57 -5.93 12.00
N ASP A 103 -16.75 -4.81 12.73
CA ASP A 103 -17.72 -3.76 12.34
C ASP A 103 -17.22 -2.80 11.26
N PHE A 104 -15.92 -2.77 10.99
CA PHE A 104 -15.24 -1.92 9.99
C PHE A 104 -15.84 -0.51 9.87
N LYS A 105 -15.64 0.32 10.88
CA LYS A 105 -16.20 1.69 10.94
C LYS A 105 -15.84 2.56 9.74
N CYS A 106 -14.69 2.33 9.11
CA CYS A 106 -14.29 3.00 7.88
C CYS A 106 -15.20 2.66 6.69
N LEU A 107 -15.63 1.40 6.57
CA LEU A 107 -16.60 0.94 5.58
C LEU A 107 -17.95 1.62 5.81
N ALA A 108 -18.47 1.56 7.05
CA ALA A 108 -19.77 2.14 7.42
C ALA A 108 -19.80 3.67 7.23
N ALA A 109 -18.67 4.35 7.39
CA ALA A 109 -18.56 5.80 7.21
C ALA A 109 -18.45 6.25 5.74
N CYS A 110 -18.20 5.34 4.79
CA CYS A 110 -17.97 5.69 3.39
C CYS A 110 -19.29 5.98 2.66
N PRO A 111 -19.59 7.25 2.26
CA PRO A 111 -20.87 7.61 1.67
C PRO A 111 -21.03 7.15 0.21
N VAL A 112 -19.93 6.78 -0.45
CA VAL A 112 -19.89 6.44 -1.88
C VAL A 112 -19.51 4.98 -2.13
N ALA A 113 -19.48 4.15 -1.07
CA ALA A 113 -19.11 2.74 -1.13
C ALA A 113 -17.76 2.47 -1.86
N ALA A 114 -16.80 3.39 -1.74
CA ALA A 114 -15.45 3.21 -2.25
C ALA A 114 -14.66 2.17 -1.43
N ILE A 115 -15.08 1.92 -0.19
CA ILE A 115 -14.59 0.86 0.67
C ILE A 115 -15.61 -0.26 0.63
N LYS A 116 -15.18 -1.47 0.28
CA LYS A 116 -16.03 -2.65 0.11
C LYS A 116 -16.03 -3.51 1.37
N PRO A 117 -16.99 -4.45 1.52
CA PRO A 117 -16.95 -5.45 2.59
C PRO A 117 -15.60 -6.19 2.61
N PHE A 118 -15.12 -6.45 3.81
CA PHE A 118 -13.81 -7.05 4.08
C PHE A 118 -13.99 -8.16 5.12
N ASP A 119 -13.38 -9.31 4.87
CA ASP A 119 -13.35 -10.45 5.81
C ASP A 119 -11.93 -10.57 6.37
N GLU A 120 -11.75 -10.33 7.67
CA GLU A 120 -10.45 -10.35 8.34
C GLU A 120 -9.74 -11.71 8.33
N HIS A 121 -10.49 -12.80 8.07
CA HIS A 121 -9.95 -14.16 8.03
C HIS A 121 -9.55 -14.62 6.61
N VAL A 122 -10.04 -13.92 5.58
CA VAL A 122 -9.82 -14.27 4.17
C VAL A 122 -9.06 -13.17 3.44
N ASP A 123 -9.46 -11.92 3.66
CA ASP A 123 -8.87 -10.79 2.96
C ASP A 123 -7.66 -10.23 3.74
N LYS A 124 -6.69 -9.68 3.03
CA LYS A 124 -5.49 -9.08 3.63
C LYS A 124 -5.40 -7.60 3.29
N ILE A 125 -5.07 -6.78 4.29
CA ILE A 125 -4.72 -5.37 4.10
C ILE A 125 -3.36 -5.28 3.40
N GLY A 126 -2.43 -6.11 3.86
CA GLY A 126 -1.06 -6.21 3.42
C GLY A 126 -0.40 -7.44 4.01
N MET A 127 0.92 -7.49 3.94
CA MET A 127 1.73 -8.54 4.52
C MET A 127 2.87 -7.92 5.30
N ALA A 128 3.14 -8.42 6.50
CA ALA A 128 4.32 -7.99 7.24
C ALA A 128 5.59 -8.47 6.52
N ALA A 129 6.57 -7.59 6.41
CA ALA A 129 7.90 -7.86 5.88
C ALA A 129 8.93 -7.52 6.95
N ILE A 130 9.82 -8.47 7.23
CA ILE A 130 10.90 -8.30 8.20
C ILE A 130 12.11 -7.72 7.46
N ASP A 131 12.62 -6.59 7.95
CA ASP A 131 13.85 -5.98 7.48
C ASP A 131 15.00 -6.44 8.39
N GLU A 132 15.75 -7.43 7.93
CA GLU A 132 16.83 -8.06 8.73
C GLU A 132 17.95 -7.06 9.05
N ASP A 133 18.18 -6.06 8.20
CA ASP A 133 19.21 -5.05 8.40
C ASP A 133 18.84 -4.06 9.53
N VAL A 134 17.54 -3.84 9.73
CA VAL A 134 17.01 -2.90 10.73
C VAL A 134 16.54 -3.60 12.00
N CYS A 135 16.05 -4.84 11.86
CA CYS A 135 15.52 -5.60 12.98
C CYS A 135 16.62 -6.00 13.98
N GLN A 136 16.49 -5.51 15.21
CA GLN A 136 17.50 -5.74 16.26
C GLN A 136 17.66 -7.22 16.66
N LEU A 137 16.72 -8.10 16.32
CA LEU A 137 16.83 -9.53 16.58
C LEU A 137 17.80 -10.26 15.62
N PHE A 138 18.18 -9.62 14.50
CA PHE A 138 19.15 -10.16 13.55
C PHE A 138 20.56 -9.60 13.75
N GLY A 139 20.71 -8.56 14.60
CA GLY A 139 22.00 -7.92 14.87
C GLY A 139 22.87 -8.67 15.87
N VAL A 140 24.14 -8.25 15.96
CA VAL A 140 25.14 -8.81 16.91
C VAL A 140 24.78 -8.54 18.38
N SER A 141 23.93 -7.56 18.62
CA SER A 141 23.44 -7.15 19.94
C SER A 141 21.92 -7.20 19.95
N ALA A 142 21.37 -8.40 20.13
CA ALA A 142 19.91 -8.57 20.25
C ALA A 142 19.42 -7.96 21.57
N HIS A 143 19.00 -6.70 21.54
CA HIS A 143 18.44 -5.99 22.69
C HIS A 143 16.94 -5.71 22.59
N CYS A 144 16.24 -6.40 21.67
CA CYS A 144 14.81 -6.24 21.46
C CYS A 144 14.04 -7.35 22.20
N ASN A 145 13.05 -6.95 23.00
CA ASN A 145 12.13 -7.88 23.68
C ASN A 145 11.00 -8.38 22.75
N ALA A 146 11.12 -8.16 21.45
CA ALA A 146 10.16 -8.57 20.42
C ALA A 146 8.69 -8.14 20.69
N PRO A 147 8.40 -6.87 21.00
CA PRO A 147 7.02 -6.43 21.29
C PRO A 147 6.07 -6.61 20.10
N CYS A 148 6.60 -6.78 18.90
CA CYS A 148 5.84 -7.10 17.71
C CYS A 148 5.13 -8.47 17.81
N ILE A 149 5.71 -9.45 18.55
CA ILE A 149 5.08 -10.75 18.79
C ILE A 149 3.90 -10.59 19.74
N ASP A 150 4.11 -9.90 20.87
CA ASP A 150 3.08 -9.69 21.89
C ASP A 150 1.88 -8.88 21.34
N SER A 151 2.14 -7.97 20.39
CA SER A 151 1.09 -7.17 19.75
C SER A 151 0.36 -7.89 18.62
N CYS A 152 0.84 -9.07 18.19
CA CYS A 152 0.22 -9.81 17.09
C CYS A 152 -0.99 -10.62 17.55
N THR A 153 -2.19 -10.08 17.40
CA THR A 153 -3.44 -10.75 17.79
C THR A 153 -3.74 -12.01 16.98
N TYR A 154 -3.16 -12.14 15.78
CA TYR A 154 -3.34 -13.29 14.89
C TYR A 154 -2.28 -14.38 15.07
N GLY A 155 -1.32 -14.17 15.97
CA GLY A 155 -0.28 -15.16 16.24
C GLY A 155 0.67 -15.44 15.06
N ALA A 156 0.74 -14.54 14.09
CA ALA A 156 1.53 -14.71 12.88
C ALA A 156 3.05 -14.58 13.11
N LEU A 157 3.48 -14.08 14.27
CA LEU A 157 4.89 -13.83 14.58
C LEU A 157 5.36 -14.75 15.69
N SER A 158 6.55 -15.33 15.52
CA SER A 158 7.22 -16.19 16.50
C SER A 158 8.72 -16.00 16.44
N LEU A 159 9.44 -16.52 17.42
CA LEU A 159 10.91 -16.66 17.34
C LEU A 159 11.26 -18.07 16.86
N ASP A 160 12.21 -18.16 15.96
CA ASP A 160 12.80 -19.43 15.56
C ASP A 160 13.75 -19.98 16.65
N GLY A 161 14.31 -21.21 16.42
CA GLY A 161 15.25 -21.83 17.34
C GLY A 161 16.56 -21.05 17.57
N ASN A 162 16.84 -20.04 16.77
CA ASN A 162 18.00 -19.15 16.87
C ASN A 162 17.65 -17.78 17.48
N GLY A 163 16.40 -17.58 17.91
CA GLY A 163 15.92 -16.32 18.47
C GLY A 163 15.65 -15.23 17.42
N ARG A 164 15.54 -15.59 16.15
CA ARG A 164 15.22 -14.68 15.04
C ARG A 164 13.71 -14.62 14.84
N LEU A 165 13.23 -13.46 14.42
CA LEU A 165 11.82 -13.27 14.12
C LEU A 165 11.41 -14.08 12.88
N HIS A 166 10.34 -14.84 13.00
CA HIS A 166 9.71 -15.62 11.93
C HIS A 166 8.28 -15.19 11.74
N LEU A 167 7.83 -15.10 10.47
CA LEU A 167 6.48 -14.73 10.06
C LEU A 167 5.77 -15.93 9.44
N ASP A 168 4.59 -16.24 9.94
CA ASP A 168 3.60 -17.09 9.26
C ASP A 168 2.72 -16.20 8.36
N GLU A 169 2.99 -16.26 7.06
CA GLU A 169 2.26 -15.49 6.06
C GLU A 169 0.78 -15.87 5.99
N SER A 170 0.44 -17.11 6.33
CA SER A 170 -0.96 -17.59 6.28
C SER A 170 -1.83 -16.95 7.36
N ALA A 171 -1.26 -16.72 8.54
CA ALA A 171 -1.93 -16.09 9.67
C ALA A 171 -1.92 -14.56 9.61
N CYS A 172 -0.98 -13.96 8.86
CA CYS A 172 -0.85 -12.51 8.77
C CYS A 172 -1.92 -11.90 7.86
N ASN A 173 -2.68 -10.92 8.35
CA ASN A 173 -3.64 -10.13 7.56
C ASN A 173 -3.19 -8.68 7.31
N GLY A 174 -2.00 -8.28 7.78
CA GLY A 174 -1.45 -6.96 7.54
C GLY A 174 -2.06 -5.85 8.40
N CYS A 175 -2.53 -6.15 9.60
CA CYS A 175 -3.16 -5.17 10.50
C CYS A 175 -2.22 -4.06 11.01
N GLY A 176 -0.90 -4.25 10.94
CA GLY A 176 0.11 -3.26 11.29
C GLY A 176 0.42 -3.14 12.79
N ALA A 177 -0.14 -3.98 13.67
CA ALA A 177 0.13 -3.93 15.10
C ALA A 177 1.63 -4.16 15.40
N CYS A 178 2.26 -5.10 14.68
CA CYS A 178 3.69 -5.38 14.79
C CYS A 178 4.57 -4.21 14.35
N GLU A 179 4.19 -3.53 13.26
CA GLU A 179 4.90 -2.34 12.79
C GLU A 179 4.74 -1.20 13.79
N ASN A 180 3.52 -0.97 14.28
CA ASN A 180 3.25 0.07 15.27
C ASN A 180 4.03 -0.15 16.57
N ALA A 181 4.16 -1.39 17.04
CA ALA A 181 4.89 -1.75 18.26
C ALA A 181 6.41 -1.77 18.10
N CYS A 182 6.94 -1.78 16.88
CA CYS A 182 8.38 -1.93 16.63
C CYS A 182 9.18 -0.72 17.13
N PRO A 183 10.16 -0.90 18.04
CA PRO A 183 10.96 0.20 18.56
C PRO A 183 12.11 0.64 17.63
N ALA A 184 12.43 -0.15 16.59
CA ALA A 184 13.65 0.05 15.79
C ALA A 184 13.77 1.43 15.16
N SER A 185 12.64 2.09 14.80
CA SER A 185 12.65 3.44 14.25
C SER A 185 12.84 4.54 15.29
N SER A 186 12.73 4.22 16.60
CA SER A 186 12.82 5.23 17.67
C SER A 186 14.25 5.69 17.92
N TYR A 187 15.25 4.94 17.46
CA TYR A 187 16.64 5.13 17.82
C TYR A 187 17.59 5.54 16.69
N GLY A 188 17.16 5.59 15.44
CA GLY A 188 18.16 5.68 14.38
C GLY A 188 17.81 6.30 13.06
N SER A 189 16.62 6.81 12.87
CA SER A 189 16.25 7.27 11.54
C SER A 189 16.66 8.72 11.29
N TYR A 190 17.96 8.94 11.21
CA TYR A 190 18.52 10.13 10.55
C TYR A 190 18.42 10.03 9.00
N ASP A 191 18.10 8.85 8.48
CA ASP A 191 18.04 8.56 7.04
C ASP A 191 16.70 8.89 6.38
N ALA A 192 15.75 9.45 7.13
CA ALA A 192 14.41 9.82 6.66
C ALA A 192 13.58 8.69 5.99
N THR A 193 14.11 7.47 5.83
CA THR A 193 13.37 6.34 5.25
C THR A 193 12.28 5.88 6.18
N GLY A 194 12.51 6.07 7.47
CA GLY A 194 11.58 5.72 8.52
C GLY A 194 11.18 4.25 8.55
N ARG A 195 11.90 3.35 7.88
CA ARG A 195 11.65 1.92 7.94
C ARG A 195 11.89 1.40 9.36
N ARG A 196 11.06 0.44 9.75
CA ARG A 196 11.18 -0.29 11.02
C ARG A 196 11.76 -1.67 10.76
N GLY A 197 12.13 -2.39 11.80
CA GLY A 197 12.57 -3.77 11.68
C GLY A 197 11.50 -4.74 11.19
N ILE A 198 10.22 -4.31 11.23
CA ILE A 198 9.09 -4.98 10.60
C ILE A 198 8.18 -3.90 10.02
N ASN A 199 7.79 -4.06 8.78
CA ASN A 199 6.94 -3.11 8.05
C ASN A 199 5.81 -3.90 7.38
N VAL A 200 4.66 -3.29 7.15
CA VAL A 200 3.61 -3.92 6.37
C VAL A 200 3.68 -3.38 4.94
N GLU A 201 3.71 -4.28 4.00
CA GLU A 201 3.76 -3.98 2.57
C GLU A 201 2.46 -4.44 1.88
N PRO A 202 2.06 -3.80 0.76
CA PRO A 202 0.88 -4.20 0.03
C PRO A 202 0.94 -5.67 -0.40
N TRP A 203 -0.15 -6.41 -0.17
CA TRP A 203 -0.24 -7.81 -0.56
C TRP A 203 -0.44 -7.94 -2.09
N LYS A 204 0.49 -8.62 -2.76
CA LYS A 204 0.46 -8.85 -4.21
C LYS A 204 -0.13 -10.22 -4.60
N GLY A 205 -0.47 -11.05 -3.62
CA GLY A 205 -1.18 -12.31 -3.83
C GLY A 205 -2.68 -12.06 -4.02
N GLY A 206 -3.34 -12.89 -4.84
CA GLY A 206 -4.80 -12.93 -4.92
C GLY A 206 -5.42 -13.32 -3.56
N ARG A 207 -6.78 -13.32 -3.48
CA ARG A 207 -7.49 -13.83 -2.30
C ARG A 207 -6.92 -15.19 -1.91
N ALA A 208 -6.61 -15.33 -0.62
CA ALA A 208 -6.11 -16.56 -0.03
C ALA A 208 -7.10 -17.71 -0.22
#